data_0d4f00dc2eb2cd6f39029f8d3be4ade0
#
_entry.id   0d4f00dc2eb2cd6f39029f8d3be4ade0
#
_cell.length_a   1.000
_cell.length_b   1.000
_cell.length_c   1.000
_cell.angle_alpha   90.00
_cell.angle_beta   90.00
_cell.angle_gamma   90.00
#
_symmetry.space_group_name_H-M   'P 1'
#
loop_
_entity.id
_entity.type
_entity.pdbx_description
1 polymer ?
#
loop_
_entity_poly.entity_id
_entity_poly.type
_entity_poly.pdbx_seq_one_letter_code
_entity_poly.pdbx_strand_id
1 'polypeptide(L)'
;MPDPAATRAGAARARATALARAGERLDRLSLYPRPVRRERVRIVVAPFAFRLPWLRRFDGYAAWGLILLRSAAEDDDLLTHELCHVWQLQHRPLRMPLSYLRSGYDGNPYEAEARAVVAATRRPAVAATAVATATATATATATSA
;
A
#
# COMPACT_ATOMS: atom_id res chain seq x y z
N MET A 1 10.92 -29.27 11.06
CA MET A 1 9.70 -28.46 10.93
C MET A 1 10.03 -27.04 11.38
N PRO A 2 9.71 -26.01 10.59
CA PRO A 2 9.90 -24.64 11.05
C PRO A 2 8.99 -24.34 12.24
N ASP A 3 9.52 -23.60 13.20
CA ASP A 3 8.77 -23.18 14.38
C ASP A 3 7.59 -22.26 13.97
N PRO A 4 6.35 -22.63 14.28
CA PRO A 4 5.18 -21.82 13.94
C PRO A 4 5.18 -20.45 14.62
N ALA A 5 5.83 -20.29 15.77
CA ALA A 5 5.96 -19.01 16.45
C ALA A 5 6.93 -18.09 15.72
N ALA A 6 8.08 -18.62 15.27
CA ALA A 6 9.05 -17.86 14.48
C ALA A 6 8.46 -17.41 13.13
N THR A 7 7.66 -18.27 12.48
CA THR A 7 6.97 -17.95 11.22
C THR A 7 5.95 -16.82 11.42
N ARG A 8 5.16 -16.87 12.49
CA ARG A 8 4.19 -15.79 12.80
C ARG A 8 4.88 -14.45 13.11
N ALA A 9 5.97 -14.48 13.88
CA ALA A 9 6.73 -13.28 14.20
C ALA A 9 7.36 -12.66 12.95
N GLY A 10 7.90 -13.49 12.04
CA GLY A 10 8.41 -13.05 10.75
C GLY A 10 7.33 -12.37 9.89
N ALA A 11 6.17 -13.00 9.76
CA ALA A 11 5.04 -12.43 9.03
C ALA A 11 4.50 -11.11 9.64
N ALA A 12 4.48 -11.01 10.97
CA ALA A 12 4.07 -9.78 11.65
C ALA A 12 5.06 -8.63 11.37
N ARG A 13 6.36 -8.91 11.43
CA ARG A 13 7.42 -7.95 11.13
C ARG A 13 7.35 -7.47 9.67
N ALA A 14 7.15 -8.39 8.73
CA ALA A 14 7.02 -8.08 7.32
C ALA A 14 5.83 -7.13 7.08
N ARG A 15 4.67 -7.41 7.67
CA ARG A 15 3.49 -6.51 7.60
C ARG A 15 3.75 -5.13 8.21
N ALA A 16 4.45 -5.06 9.34
CA ALA A 16 4.81 -3.79 9.95
C ALA A 16 5.74 -2.96 9.05
N THR A 17 6.70 -3.60 8.39
CA THR A 17 7.61 -2.96 7.44
C THR A 17 6.86 -2.47 6.21
N ALA A 18 5.95 -3.27 5.66
CA ALA A 18 5.13 -2.88 4.52
C ALA A 18 4.21 -1.69 4.86
N LEU A 19 3.59 -1.70 6.04
CA LEU A 19 2.79 -0.58 6.53
C LEU A 19 3.63 0.71 6.69
N ALA A 20 4.86 0.59 7.17
CA ALA A 20 5.78 1.72 7.28
C ALA A 20 6.10 2.31 5.90
N ARG A 21 6.43 1.47 4.90
CA ARG A 21 6.67 1.93 3.51
C ARG A 21 5.45 2.62 2.90
N ALA A 22 4.26 2.05 3.06
CA ALA A 22 3.02 2.67 2.59
C ALA A 22 2.79 4.02 3.26
N GLY A 23 3.01 4.12 4.56
CA GLY A 23 2.91 5.37 5.31
C GLY A 23 3.90 6.43 4.84
N GLU A 24 5.16 6.07 4.59
CA GLU A 24 6.17 6.98 4.04
C GLU A 24 5.79 7.51 2.65
N ARG A 25 5.09 6.71 1.85
CA ARG A 25 4.54 7.17 0.57
C ARG A 25 3.49 8.24 0.78
N LEU A 26 2.57 8.06 1.72
CA LEU A 26 1.51 9.03 2.03
C LEU A 26 2.06 10.29 2.69
N ASP A 27 3.08 10.17 3.56
CA ASP A 27 3.70 11.30 4.25
C ASP A 27 4.37 12.32 3.29
N ARG A 28 4.67 11.90 2.04
CA ARG A 28 5.17 12.79 0.97
C ARG A 28 4.09 13.66 0.36
N LEU A 29 2.83 13.40 0.67
CA LEU A 29 1.68 14.11 0.11
C LEU A 29 1.04 14.99 1.17
N SER A 30 0.64 16.18 0.77
CA SER A 30 -0.11 17.12 1.62
C SER A 30 -1.63 17.03 1.37
N LEU A 31 -2.15 15.80 1.21
CA LEU A 31 -3.56 15.57 0.86
C LEU A 31 -4.51 15.96 2.00
N TYR A 32 -4.10 15.68 3.24
CA TYR A 32 -4.86 16.02 4.45
C TYR A 32 -3.97 16.75 5.46
N PRO A 33 -4.56 17.59 6.33
CA PRO A 33 -3.81 18.44 7.27
C PRO A 33 -2.97 17.67 8.30
N ARG A 34 -3.33 16.42 8.58
CA ARG A 34 -2.62 15.57 9.54
C ARG A 34 -2.19 14.27 8.86
N PRO A 35 -0.99 13.75 9.17
CA PRO A 35 -0.54 12.47 8.64
C PRO A 35 -1.46 11.33 9.07
N VAL A 36 -1.39 10.21 8.35
CA VAL A 36 -2.14 9.00 8.71
C VAL A 36 -1.63 8.42 10.04
N ARG A 37 -2.55 8.12 10.96
CA ARG A 37 -2.24 7.50 12.25
C ARG A 37 -2.03 6.00 12.07
N ARG A 38 -0.82 5.60 11.73
CA ARG A 38 -0.42 4.21 11.42
C ARG A 38 -0.44 3.31 12.65
N GLU A 39 -0.17 3.86 13.82
CA GLU A 39 -0.14 3.14 15.11
C GLU A 39 -1.49 2.51 15.48
N ARG A 40 -2.57 3.00 14.86
CA ARG A 40 -3.94 2.48 15.03
C ARG A 40 -4.35 1.52 13.93
N VAL A 41 -3.45 1.20 12.99
CA VAL A 41 -3.75 0.35 11.85
C VAL A 41 -3.31 -1.08 12.13
N ARG A 42 -4.23 -2.03 11.88
CA ARG A 42 -3.96 -3.47 11.96
C ARG A 42 -4.18 -4.09 10.60
N ILE A 43 -3.22 -4.90 10.16
CA ILE A 43 -3.34 -5.67 8.93
C ILE A 43 -3.67 -7.12 9.29
N VAL A 44 -4.73 -7.64 8.72
CA VAL A 44 -5.19 -9.02 8.88
C VAL A 44 -5.29 -9.68 7.51
N VAL A 45 -4.62 -10.79 7.34
CA VAL A 45 -4.76 -11.64 6.15
C VAL A 45 -5.90 -12.62 6.41
N ALA A 46 -7.00 -12.47 5.68
CA ALA A 46 -8.23 -13.20 5.89
C ALA A 46 -8.86 -13.65 4.56
N PRO A 47 -8.25 -14.60 3.84
CA PRO A 47 -8.73 -15.02 2.51
C PRO A 47 -10.18 -15.51 2.53
N PHE A 48 -10.65 -16.08 3.65
CA PHE A 48 -12.03 -16.52 3.81
C PHE A 48 -13.04 -15.37 3.82
N ALA A 49 -12.67 -14.17 4.30
CA ALA A 49 -13.55 -13.00 4.29
C ALA A 49 -13.91 -12.57 2.86
N PHE A 50 -12.97 -12.75 1.93
CA PHE A 50 -13.17 -12.44 0.50
C PHE A 50 -14.01 -13.47 -0.27
N ARG A 51 -14.56 -14.48 0.42
CA ARG A 51 -15.62 -15.35 -0.12
C ARG A 51 -17.01 -14.72 -0.01
N LEU A 52 -17.16 -13.68 0.82
CA LEU A 52 -18.40 -12.92 0.92
C LEU A 52 -18.71 -12.22 -0.40
N PRO A 53 -19.97 -12.24 -0.89
CA PRO A 53 -20.33 -11.72 -2.21
C PRO A 53 -19.90 -10.28 -2.47
N TRP A 54 -19.91 -9.44 -1.45
CA TRP A 54 -19.58 -8.02 -1.54
C TRP A 54 -18.08 -7.73 -1.41
N LEU A 55 -17.27 -8.66 -0.85
CA LEU A 55 -15.81 -8.55 -0.77
C LEU A 55 -15.08 -9.31 -1.88
N ARG A 56 -15.74 -10.26 -2.55
CA ARG A 56 -15.06 -11.19 -3.49
C ARG A 56 -14.33 -10.53 -4.64
N ARG A 57 -14.68 -9.30 -5.01
CA ARG A 57 -14.07 -8.53 -6.10
C ARG A 57 -12.83 -7.75 -5.69
N PHE A 58 -12.54 -7.68 -4.39
CA PHE A 58 -11.43 -6.91 -3.84
C PHE A 58 -10.27 -7.82 -3.43
N ASP A 59 -9.05 -7.29 -3.46
CA ASP A 59 -7.85 -7.93 -2.91
C ASP A 59 -7.48 -7.37 -1.55
N GLY A 60 -7.94 -6.15 -1.23
CA GLY A 60 -7.86 -5.49 0.06
C GLY A 60 -9.17 -4.81 0.42
N TYR A 61 -9.33 -4.48 1.68
CA TYR A 61 -10.46 -3.72 2.20
C TYR A 61 -10.05 -2.99 3.47
N ALA A 62 -10.30 -1.69 3.54
CA ALA A 62 -9.99 -0.86 4.70
C ALA A 62 -11.26 -0.38 5.42
N ALA A 63 -11.24 -0.48 6.76
CA ALA A 63 -12.29 0.04 7.63
C ALA A 63 -11.70 0.54 8.95
N TRP A 64 -11.84 1.83 9.25
CA TRP A 64 -11.51 2.47 10.53
C TRP A 64 -10.12 2.22 11.15
N GLY A 65 -9.21 1.59 10.52
CA GLY A 65 -7.90 1.20 11.07
C GLY A 65 -7.67 -0.30 10.99
N LEU A 66 -8.59 -1.03 10.40
CA LEU A 66 -8.41 -2.42 10.00
C LEU A 66 -8.20 -2.48 8.49
N ILE A 67 -7.12 -3.10 8.05
CA ILE A 67 -6.88 -3.46 6.65
C ILE A 67 -6.98 -4.98 6.54
N LEU A 68 -7.95 -5.46 5.79
CA LEU A 68 -8.06 -6.86 5.42
C LEU A 68 -7.36 -7.08 4.09
N LEU A 69 -6.55 -8.13 4.00
CA LEU A 69 -5.90 -8.55 2.76
C LEU A 69 -6.34 -9.97 2.40
N ARG A 70 -6.54 -10.22 1.12
CA ARG A 70 -6.88 -11.54 0.59
C ARG A 70 -5.70 -12.51 0.69
N SER A 71 -4.49 -12.02 0.49
CA SER A 71 -3.26 -12.81 0.54
C SER A 71 -2.17 -12.12 1.34
N ALA A 72 -1.18 -12.90 1.77
CA ALA A 72 0.01 -12.37 2.43
C ALA A 72 1.03 -11.78 1.43
N ALA A 73 0.78 -11.88 0.12
CA ALA A 73 1.61 -11.25 -0.89
C ALA A 73 1.50 -9.73 -0.73
N GLU A 74 2.60 -9.12 -0.31
CA GLU A 74 2.67 -7.70 0.02
C GLU A 74 2.88 -6.90 -1.26
N ASP A 75 1.79 -6.42 -1.83
CA ASP A 75 1.80 -5.39 -2.85
C ASP A 75 1.81 -4.02 -2.17
N ASP A 76 2.93 -3.30 -2.27
CA ASP A 76 3.07 -1.95 -1.72
C ASP A 76 2.04 -0.98 -2.30
N ASP A 77 1.59 -1.17 -3.52
CA ASP A 77 0.56 -0.34 -4.14
C ASP A 77 -0.81 -0.60 -3.53
N LEU A 78 -1.17 -1.89 -3.35
CA LEU A 78 -2.41 -2.27 -2.68
C LEU A 78 -2.44 -1.72 -1.25
N LEU A 79 -1.36 -1.92 -0.50
CA LEU A 79 -1.31 -1.45 0.88
C LEU A 79 -1.32 0.08 0.99
N THR A 80 -0.70 0.79 0.04
CA THR A 80 -0.77 2.26 -0.03
C THR A 80 -2.21 2.72 -0.33
N HIS A 81 -2.91 2.02 -1.22
CA HIS A 81 -4.32 2.28 -1.53
C HIS A 81 -5.22 2.11 -0.30
N GLU A 82 -5.11 0.98 0.38
CA GLU A 82 -5.91 0.69 1.59
C GLU A 82 -5.57 1.65 2.74
N LEU A 83 -4.29 2.01 2.91
CA LEU A 83 -3.89 2.97 3.92
C LEU A 83 -4.40 4.39 3.59
N CYS A 84 -4.53 4.74 2.31
CA CYS A 84 -5.16 5.98 1.88
C CYS A 84 -6.64 6.02 2.33
N HIS A 85 -7.37 4.92 2.20
CA HIS A 85 -8.74 4.83 2.71
C HIS A 85 -8.82 4.99 4.23
N VAL A 86 -7.87 4.43 4.99
CA VAL A 86 -7.78 4.69 6.43
C VAL A 86 -7.55 6.17 6.70
N TRP A 87 -6.68 6.82 5.94
CA TRP A 87 -6.41 8.25 6.06
C TRP A 87 -7.64 9.11 5.77
N GLN A 88 -8.37 8.78 4.70
CA GLN A 88 -9.65 9.40 4.35
C GLN A 88 -10.68 9.24 5.46
N LEU A 89 -10.84 8.04 6.04
CA LEU A 89 -11.73 7.78 7.16
C LEU A 89 -11.35 8.56 8.42
N GLN A 90 -10.05 8.71 8.71
CA GLN A 90 -9.58 9.50 9.86
C GLN A 90 -9.93 11.00 9.75
N HIS A 91 -10.04 11.52 8.52
CA HIS A 91 -10.37 12.92 8.27
C HIS A 91 -11.84 13.15 7.88
N ARG A 92 -12.50 12.15 7.30
CA ARG A 92 -13.86 12.24 6.77
C ARG A 92 -14.71 11.02 7.15
N PRO A 93 -14.87 10.75 8.47
CA PRO A 93 -15.44 9.48 8.96
C PRO A 93 -16.88 9.24 8.54
N LEU A 94 -17.65 10.29 8.24
CA LEU A 94 -19.03 10.18 7.78
C LEU A 94 -19.17 10.40 6.27
N ARG A 95 -18.41 11.35 5.72
CA ARG A 95 -18.52 11.70 4.29
C ARG A 95 -18.04 10.59 3.37
N MET A 96 -16.96 9.90 3.76
CA MET A 96 -16.41 8.83 2.95
C MET A 96 -17.38 7.65 2.85
N PRO A 97 -17.88 7.02 3.93
CA PRO A 97 -18.86 5.95 3.81
C PRO A 97 -20.14 6.37 3.08
N LEU A 98 -20.63 7.58 3.35
CA LEU A 98 -21.85 8.10 2.70
C LEU A 98 -21.67 8.27 1.18
N SER A 99 -20.45 8.57 0.72
CA SER A 99 -20.18 8.70 -0.72
C SER A 99 -20.38 7.37 -1.47
N TYR A 100 -20.04 6.24 -0.83
CA TYR A 100 -20.28 4.91 -1.42
C TYR A 100 -21.77 4.60 -1.58
N LEU A 101 -22.62 5.10 -0.68
CA LEU A 101 -24.07 4.95 -0.82
C LEU A 101 -24.63 5.78 -1.98
N ARG A 102 -23.99 6.90 -2.32
CA ARG A 102 -24.46 7.81 -3.38
C ARG A 102 -23.93 7.46 -4.76
N SER A 103 -22.64 7.14 -4.88
CA SER A 103 -21.95 6.96 -6.15
C SER A 103 -21.52 5.51 -6.42
N GLY A 104 -21.77 4.59 -5.49
CA GLY A 104 -21.26 3.23 -5.59
C GLY A 104 -19.74 3.19 -5.48
N TYR A 105 -19.12 2.09 -5.90
CA TYR A 105 -17.67 1.90 -5.85
C TYR A 105 -16.96 2.56 -7.04
N ASP A 106 -17.41 2.27 -8.26
CA ASP A 106 -16.67 2.63 -9.48
C ASP A 106 -16.61 4.13 -9.74
N GLY A 107 -17.67 4.87 -9.37
CA GLY A 107 -17.74 6.33 -9.48
C GLY A 107 -17.35 7.10 -8.22
N ASN A 108 -16.78 6.42 -7.23
CA ASN A 108 -16.50 7.05 -5.94
C ASN A 108 -15.28 7.97 -6.01
N PRO A 109 -15.38 9.24 -5.58
CA PRO A 109 -14.27 10.18 -5.60
C PRO A 109 -13.10 9.76 -4.68
N TYR A 110 -13.37 9.06 -3.59
CA TYR A 110 -12.33 8.56 -2.68
C TYR A 110 -11.54 7.41 -3.29
N GLU A 111 -12.18 6.59 -4.12
CA GLU A 111 -11.48 5.56 -4.91
C GLU A 111 -10.58 6.20 -5.98
N ALA A 112 -11.07 7.22 -6.66
CA ALA A 112 -10.28 7.97 -7.63
C ALA A 112 -9.07 8.64 -6.96
N GLU A 113 -9.26 9.23 -5.79
CA GLU A 113 -8.20 9.84 -4.98
C GLU A 113 -7.15 8.81 -4.55
N ALA A 114 -7.56 7.65 -4.03
CA ALA A 114 -6.65 6.59 -3.60
C ALA A 114 -5.82 6.03 -4.78
N ARG A 115 -6.44 5.86 -5.95
CA ARG A 115 -5.73 5.46 -7.18
C ARG A 115 -4.73 6.52 -7.64
N ALA A 116 -5.09 7.79 -7.58
CA ALA A 116 -4.19 8.90 -7.92
C ALA A 116 -3.01 8.99 -6.96
N VAL A 117 -3.23 8.77 -5.66
CA VAL A 117 -2.18 8.68 -4.64
C VAL A 117 -1.18 7.57 -4.94
N VAL A 118 -1.67 6.38 -5.26
CA VAL A 118 -0.81 5.25 -5.64
C VAL A 118 0.04 5.62 -6.85
N ALA A 119 -0.58 6.16 -7.91
CA ALA A 119 0.12 6.54 -9.12
C ALA A 119 1.20 7.61 -8.86
N ALA A 120 0.87 8.64 -8.08
CA ALA A 120 1.78 9.74 -7.75
C ALA A 120 2.97 9.31 -6.86
N THR A 121 2.81 8.24 -6.09
CA THR A 121 3.83 7.78 -5.13
C THR A 121 4.59 6.54 -5.59
N ARG A 122 4.23 5.98 -6.73
CA ARG A 122 5.06 4.94 -7.37
C ARG A 122 6.45 5.48 -7.61
N ARG A 123 7.48 4.74 -7.20
CA ARG A 123 8.83 5.03 -7.66
C ARG A 123 8.87 4.77 -9.16
N PRO A 124 9.36 5.73 -9.99
CA PRO A 124 9.64 5.41 -11.38
C PRO A 124 10.67 4.27 -11.41
N ALA A 125 10.42 3.28 -12.25
CA ALA A 125 11.28 2.08 -12.41
C ALA A 125 12.68 2.40 -13.01
N VAL A 126 13.16 3.64 -12.93
CA VAL A 126 14.31 4.17 -13.65
C VAL A 126 15.52 4.42 -12.74
N ALA A 127 15.95 3.44 -11.95
CA ALA A 127 17.27 3.55 -11.33
C ALA A 127 18.17 2.33 -11.55
N ALA A 128 17.61 1.22 -12.06
CA ALA A 128 18.42 0.00 -12.26
C ALA A 128 19.25 0.02 -13.57
N THR A 129 18.83 0.77 -14.58
CA THR A 129 19.52 0.77 -15.90
C THR A 129 20.69 1.74 -15.95
N ALA A 130 20.66 2.82 -15.17
CA ALA A 130 21.74 3.82 -15.20
C ALA A 130 23.05 3.35 -14.55
N VAL A 131 22.98 2.46 -13.56
CA VAL A 131 24.19 1.93 -12.90
C VAL A 131 24.92 0.92 -13.76
N ALA A 132 24.21 0.11 -14.55
CA ALA A 132 24.82 -0.89 -15.43
C ALA A 132 25.59 -0.25 -16.60
N THR A 133 25.14 0.90 -17.11
CA THR A 133 25.78 1.58 -18.23
C THR A 133 27.05 2.34 -17.81
N ALA A 134 27.08 2.87 -16.60
CA ALA A 134 28.26 3.59 -16.08
C ALA A 134 29.45 2.66 -15.82
N THR A 135 29.20 1.41 -15.41
CA THR A 135 30.26 0.42 -15.15
C THR A 135 30.88 -0.13 -16.43
N ALA A 136 30.09 -0.25 -17.50
CA ALA A 136 30.60 -0.74 -18.78
C ALA A 136 31.53 0.26 -19.50
N THR A 137 31.34 1.56 -19.30
CA THR A 137 32.17 2.59 -19.94
C THR A 137 33.51 2.78 -19.24
N ALA A 138 33.61 2.51 -17.96
CA ALA A 138 34.86 2.66 -17.19
C ALA A 138 35.90 1.56 -17.49
N THR A 139 35.47 0.39 -17.98
CA THR A 139 36.36 -0.75 -18.24
C THR A 139 37.00 -0.67 -19.65
N ALA A 140 36.41 0.10 -20.56
CA ALA A 140 36.90 0.19 -21.95
C ALA A 140 38.07 1.16 -22.13
N THR A 141 38.35 2.04 -21.14
CA THR A 141 39.40 3.09 -21.27
C THR A 141 40.74 2.70 -20.65
N ALA A 142 40.83 1.54 -20.00
CA ALA A 142 42.05 1.11 -19.29
C ALA A 142 42.94 0.14 -20.06
N THR A 143 42.65 -0.18 -21.35
CA THR A 143 43.42 -1.15 -22.14
C THR A 143 44.11 -0.57 -23.36
N SER A 144 44.35 0.77 -23.41
CA SER A 144 45.11 1.39 -24.47
C SER A 144 46.11 2.40 -23.91
N ALA A 145 47.16 1.87 -23.27
CA ALA A 145 48.40 2.56 -22.96
C ALA A 145 49.54 1.56 -22.87
#